data_eef3fc5c8bc782bf883e8be1c3cfd195
#
_entry.id   eef3fc5c8bc782bf883e8be1c3cfd195
#
_cell.length_a   1.000
_cell.length_b   1.000
_cell.length_c   1.000
_cell.angle_alpha   90.00
_cell.angle_beta   90.00
_cell.angle_gamma   90.00
#
_symmetry.space_group_name_H-M   'P 1'
#
loop_
_entity.id
_entity.type
_entity.pdbx_description
1 polymer ?
#
loop_
_entity_poly.entity_id
_entity_poly.type
_entity_poly.pdbx_seq_one_letter_code
_entity_poly.pdbx_strand_id
1 'polypeptide(L)'
;VKTREGRPIKLDGNKYSKVSAGCTSSQVESSVLTLYDRQRLKYPLLNNKESNWRAVDNFVKNELSKKGSKKIYVVSHSINSPSTLDVIDRFSNKFDVAHVEYDTSSYSGMLDANEESFGIRKLPYYDFSKAKTVVSFGYDFLGSSFNHTLFNKQFTSQRVVNRDKREMSRLYTFESN
;
A
#
# COMPACT_ATOMS: atom_id res chain seq x y z
N VAL A 1 -0.17 11.89 -13.22
CA VAL A 1 -0.30 11.01 -14.40
C VAL A 1 0.27 11.74 -15.61
N LYS A 2 1.20 11.10 -16.34
CA LYS A 2 1.69 11.58 -17.62
C LYS A 2 0.84 10.99 -18.75
N THR A 3 0.41 11.84 -19.67
CA THR A 3 -0.43 11.42 -20.81
C THR A 3 0.24 11.76 -22.13
N ARG A 4 -0.07 11.00 -23.14
CA ARG A 4 0.28 11.28 -24.54
C ARG A 4 -0.97 11.08 -25.40
N GLU A 5 -1.37 12.10 -26.16
CA GLU A 5 -2.58 12.05 -27.01
C GLU A 5 -3.82 11.58 -26.24
N GLY A 6 -4.01 12.09 -25.01
CA GLY A 6 -5.10 11.70 -24.12
C GLY A 6 -4.96 10.32 -23.45
N ARG A 7 -3.89 9.58 -23.70
CA ARG A 7 -3.67 8.25 -23.15
C ARG A 7 -2.70 8.31 -21.95
N PRO A 8 -3.06 7.78 -20.79
CA PRO A 8 -2.14 7.63 -19.67
C PRO A 8 -0.98 6.71 -20.03
N ILE A 9 0.25 7.16 -19.84
CA ILE A 9 1.46 6.37 -20.17
C ILE A 9 2.38 6.14 -18.99
N LYS A 10 2.27 6.97 -17.93
CA LYS A 10 3.10 6.83 -16.73
C LYS A 10 2.40 7.41 -15.51
N LEU A 11 2.60 6.76 -14.38
CA LEU A 11 2.27 7.27 -13.06
C LEU A 11 3.56 7.70 -12.37
N ASP A 12 3.60 8.93 -11.89
CA ASP A 12 4.68 9.45 -11.07
C ASP A 12 4.16 9.70 -9.66
N GLY A 13 5.03 9.59 -8.66
CA GLY A 13 4.69 9.85 -7.27
C GLY A 13 4.34 11.32 -7.03
N ASN A 14 3.50 11.57 -6.06
CA ASN A 14 3.13 12.92 -5.65
C ASN A 14 4.27 13.58 -4.86
N LYS A 15 4.90 14.59 -5.42
CA LYS A 15 6.01 15.32 -4.78
C LYS A 15 5.62 16.02 -3.47
N TYR A 16 4.34 16.34 -3.30
CA TYR A 16 3.81 16.98 -2.10
C TYR A 16 3.42 15.99 -1.00
N SER A 17 3.48 14.69 -1.28
CA SER A 17 3.23 13.66 -0.26
C SER A 17 4.35 13.66 0.77
N LYS A 18 4.00 13.86 2.04
CA LYS A 18 4.96 13.76 3.16
C LYS A 18 5.41 12.31 3.40
N VAL A 19 4.61 11.33 2.99
CA VAL A 19 4.90 9.91 3.20
C VAL A 19 5.84 9.37 2.12
N SER A 20 5.53 9.63 0.85
CA SER A 20 6.30 9.07 -0.28
C SER A 20 7.35 10.02 -0.85
N ALA A 21 7.25 11.32 -0.54
CA ALA A 21 8.15 12.36 -1.05
C ALA A 21 8.37 12.29 -2.59
N GLY A 22 7.34 11.93 -3.33
CA GLY A 22 7.40 11.78 -4.78
C GLY A 22 7.89 10.42 -5.27
N CYS A 23 8.10 9.45 -4.37
CA CYS A 23 8.40 8.08 -4.75
C CYS A 23 7.13 7.32 -5.14
N THR A 24 7.32 6.32 -5.97
CA THR A 24 6.28 5.35 -6.33
C THR A 24 6.91 3.98 -6.54
N SER A 25 6.13 2.92 -6.37
CA SER A 25 6.61 1.56 -6.60
C SER A 25 6.46 1.17 -8.06
N SER A 26 7.23 0.18 -8.50
CA SER A 26 7.11 -0.42 -9.84
C SER A 26 5.69 -0.97 -10.08
N GLN A 27 5.04 -1.50 -9.05
CA GLN A 27 3.64 -1.96 -9.13
C GLN A 27 2.68 -0.82 -9.46
N VAL A 28 2.82 0.34 -8.80
CA VAL A 28 2.01 1.53 -9.10
C VAL A 28 2.30 2.04 -10.50
N GLU A 29 3.57 2.12 -10.91
CA GLU A 29 3.92 2.56 -12.26
C GLU A 29 3.38 1.61 -13.34
N SER A 30 3.48 0.31 -13.13
CA SER A 30 2.97 -0.70 -14.07
C SER A 30 1.45 -0.80 -14.11
N SER A 31 0.74 -0.31 -13.08
CA SER A 31 -0.73 -0.38 -13.03
C SER A 31 -1.41 0.35 -14.19
N VAL A 32 -0.73 1.31 -14.83
CA VAL A 32 -1.24 1.96 -16.04
C VAL A 32 -1.48 0.97 -17.19
N LEU A 33 -0.74 -0.14 -17.23
CA LEU A 33 -0.86 -1.17 -18.26
C LEU A 33 -2.22 -1.90 -18.18
N THR A 34 -2.82 -1.96 -16.99
CA THR A 34 -4.13 -2.59 -16.81
C THR A 34 -5.24 -1.89 -17.60
N LEU A 35 -5.06 -0.59 -17.89
CA LEU A 35 -6.02 0.16 -18.74
C LEU A 35 -6.04 -0.35 -20.19
N TYR A 36 -4.93 -0.95 -20.63
CA TYR A 36 -4.72 -1.43 -21.99
C TYR A 36 -4.88 -2.95 -22.11
N ASP A 37 -5.11 -3.63 -20.99
CA ASP A 37 -5.38 -5.07 -20.99
C ASP A 37 -6.74 -5.34 -21.66
N ARG A 38 -6.73 -6.18 -22.70
CA ARG A 38 -7.92 -6.60 -23.41
C ARG A 38 -8.84 -7.49 -22.55
N GLN A 39 -8.28 -8.20 -21.59
CA GLN A 39 -9.00 -9.14 -20.71
C GLN A 39 -9.54 -8.45 -19.45
N ARG A 40 -9.27 -7.16 -19.23
CA ARG A 40 -9.80 -6.45 -18.08
C ARG A 40 -11.32 -6.46 -18.07
N LEU A 41 -11.92 -6.54 -16.92
CA LEU A 41 -13.36 -6.38 -16.74
C LEU A 41 -13.77 -4.94 -17.11
N LYS A 42 -14.69 -4.81 -18.08
CA LYS A 42 -15.18 -3.51 -18.56
C LYS A 42 -16.50 -3.12 -17.90
N TYR A 43 -17.27 -4.12 -17.49
CA TYR A 43 -18.58 -3.99 -16.89
C TYR A 43 -18.67 -4.87 -15.65
N PRO A 44 -19.56 -4.55 -14.69
CA PRO A 44 -19.84 -5.45 -13.60
C PRO A 44 -20.46 -6.75 -14.11
N LEU A 45 -20.17 -7.84 -13.44
CA LEU A 45 -20.74 -9.16 -13.75
C LEU A 45 -21.71 -9.57 -12.64
N LEU A 46 -22.86 -10.10 -13.02
CA LEU A 46 -23.82 -10.74 -12.13
C LEU A 46 -24.05 -12.16 -12.62
N ASN A 47 -23.70 -13.17 -11.81
CA ASN A 47 -23.73 -14.58 -12.18
C ASN A 47 -22.97 -14.86 -13.50
N ASN A 48 -21.77 -14.31 -13.63
CA ASN A 48 -20.90 -14.42 -14.80
C ASN A 48 -21.45 -13.82 -16.11
N LYS A 49 -22.52 -13.02 -16.04
CA LYS A 49 -23.07 -12.29 -17.17
C LYS A 49 -22.84 -10.80 -17.02
N GLU A 50 -22.59 -10.13 -18.13
CA GLU A 50 -22.47 -8.68 -18.15
C GLU A 50 -23.74 -8.02 -17.59
N SER A 51 -23.55 -7.02 -16.75
CA SER A 51 -24.60 -6.32 -16.04
C SER A 51 -24.29 -4.82 -15.96
N ASN A 52 -25.15 -4.08 -15.30
CA ASN A 52 -24.93 -2.66 -14.99
C ASN A 52 -24.95 -2.45 -13.47
N TRP A 53 -24.37 -1.33 -13.03
CA TRP A 53 -24.26 -1.00 -11.62
C TRP A 53 -25.61 -0.97 -10.89
N ARG A 54 -26.66 -0.47 -11.52
CA ARG A 54 -28.00 -0.42 -10.93
C ARG A 54 -28.55 -1.81 -10.60
N ALA A 55 -28.33 -2.77 -11.48
CA ALA A 55 -28.74 -4.16 -11.25
C ALA A 55 -27.93 -4.80 -10.11
N VAL A 56 -26.61 -4.56 -10.10
CA VAL A 56 -25.74 -5.07 -9.03
C VAL A 56 -26.10 -4.45 -7.68
N ASP A 57 -26.31 -3.15 -7.60
CA ASP A 57 -26.71 -2.46 -6.38
C ASP A 57 -28.05 -2.99 -5.84
N ASN A 58 -29.03 -3.19 -6.73
CA ASN A 58 -30.30 -3.76 -6.32
C ASN A 58 -30.16 -5.20 -5.83
N PHE A 59 -29.33 -6.01 -6.49
CA PHE A 59 -29.05 -7.36 -6.05
C PHE A 59 -28.42 -7.37 -4.64
N VAL A 60 -27.36 -6.56 -4.43
CA VAL A 60 -26.68 -6.47 -3.13
C VAL A 60 -27.63 -5.97 -2.05
N LYS A 61 -28.44 -4.93 -2.32
CA LYS A 61 -29.44 -4.43 -1.37
C LYS A 61 -30.45 -5.52 -0.97
N ASN A 62 -30.92 -6.29 -1.94
CA ASN A 62 -31.86 -7.38 -1.71
C ASN A 62 -31.24 -8.50 -0.85
N GLU A 63 -30.00 -8.87 -1.15
CA GLU A 63 -29.31 -9.90 -0.36
C GLU A 63 -29.02 -9.43 1.08
N LEU A 64 -28.59 -8.18 1.26
CA LEU A 64 -28.42 -7.59 2.59
C LEU A 64 -29.74 -7.53 3.37
N SER A 65 -30.89 -7.27 2.72
CA SER A 65 -32.19 -7.25 3.35
C SER A 65 -32.67 -8.64 3.77
N LYS A 66 -32.23 -9.68 3.08
CA LYS A 66 -32.59 -11.09 3.35
C LYS A 66 -31.65 -11.76 4.35
N LYS A 67 -30.66 -11.05 4.91
CA LYS A 67 -29.61 -11.69 5.71
C LYS A 67 -30.16 -12.45 6.94
N GLY A 68 -31.29 -12.01 7.50
CA GLY A 68 -31.85 -12.60 8.73
C GLY A 68 -30.82 -12.57 9.88
N SER A 69 -30.60 -13.71 10.52
CA SER A 69 -29.59 -13.91 11.58
C SER A 69 -28.18 -14.19 11.07
N LYS A 70 -27.92 -14.18 9.75
CA LYS A 70 -26.60 -14.44 9.19
C LYS A 70 -25.64 -13.31 9.51
N LYS A 71 -24.42 -13.65 9.94
CA LYS A 71 -23.34 -12.69 10.10
C LYS A 71 -22.72 -12.37 8.75
N ILE A 72 -22.44 -11.09 8.53
CA ILE A 72 -21.77 -10.59 7.34
C ILE A 72 -20.38 -10.10 7.76
N TYR A 73 -19.38 -10.38 6.95
CA TYR A 73 -18.01 -9.93 7.16
C TYR A 73 -17.53 -9.16 5.93
N VAL A 74 -16.88 -8.02 6.17
CA VAL A 74 -16.05 -7.34 5.18
C VAL A 74 -14.62 -7.70 5.50
N VAL A 75 -13.94 -8.35 4.56
CA VAL A 75 -12.53 -8.72 4.71
C VAL A 75 -11.69 -7.83 3.79
N SER A 76 -10.70 -7.18 4.34
CA SER A 76 -9.77 -6.35 3.59
C SER A 76 -8.32 -6.53 4.07
N HIS A 77 -7.36 -6.02 3.31
CA HIS A 77 -6.04 -5.71 3.86
C HIS A 77 -6.14 -4.51 4.83
N SER A 78 -5.09 -4.23 5.58
CA SER A 78 -5.02 -3.04 6.44
C SER A 78 -5.30 -1.76 5.65
N ILE A 79 -6.25 -0.98 6.14
CA ILE A 79 -6.72 0.25 5.50
C ILE A 79 -6.24 1.45 6.32
N ASN A 80 -5.36 2.26 5.70
CA ASN A 80 -4.82 3.47 6.33
C ASN A 80 -5.56 4.76 5.92
N SER A 81 -6.59 4.65 5.09
CA SER A 81 -7.40 5.79 4.63
C SER A 81 -8.54 6.08 5.60
N PRO A 82 -8.54 7.21 6.33
CA PRO A 82 -9.61 7.54 7.27
C PRO A 82 -10.99 7.63 6.60
N SER A 83 -11.05 8.14 5.37
CA SER A 83 -12.31 8.23 4.63
C SER A 83 -12.87 6.87 4.23
N THR A 84 -11.98 5.90 3.91
CA THR A 84 -12.41 4.52 3.61
C THR A 84 -12.91 3.82 4.87
N LEU A 85 -12.20 3.98 5.99
CA LEU A 85 -12.64 3.45 7.29
C LEU A 85 -14.00 4.02 7.71
N ASP A 86 -14.22 5.33 7.58
CA ASP A 86 -15.52 5.95 7.87
C ASP A 86 -16.68 5.33 7.05
N VAL A 87 -16.43 5.05 5.77
CA VAL A 87 -17.44 4.38 4.92
C VAL A 87 -17.71 2.96 5.37
N ILE A 88 -16.65 2.20 5.74
CA ILE A 88 -16.78 0.84 6.26
C ILE A 88 -17.54 0.86 7.59
N ASP A 89 -17.20 1.76 8.48
CA ASP A 89 -17.86 1.90 9.79
C ASP A 89 -19.36 2.21 9.64
N ARG A 90 -19.71 3.16 8.76
CA ARG A 90 -21.11 3.47 8.47
C ARG A 90 -21.87 2.28 7.87
N PHE A 91 -21.22 1.54 6.97
CA PHE A 91 -21.80 0.32 6.40
C PHE A 91 -21.99 -0.76 7.46
N SER A 92 -20.97 -0.98 8.29
CA SER A 92 -20.96 -1.97 9.36
C SER A 92 -22.06 -1.69 10.38
N ASN A 93 -22.21 -0.45 10.81
CA ASN A 93 -23.25 -0.04 11.76
C ASN A 93 -24.67 -0.19 11.17
N LYS A 94 -24.84 0.08 9.87
CA LYS A 94 -26.15 -0.01 9.22
C LYS A 94 -26.62 -1.45 9.01
N PHE A 95 -25.70 -2.35 8.71
CA PHE A 95 -26.04 -3.73 8.33
C PHE A 95 -25.56 -4.76 9.33
N ASP A 96 -25.06 -4.35 10.50
CA ASP A 96 -24.48 -5.25 11.50
C ASP A 96 -23.44 -6.18 10.88
N VAL A 97 -22.37 -5.59 10.34
CA VAL A 97 -21.28 -6.26 9.63
C VAL A 97 -20.01 -6.16 10.45
N ALA A 98 -19.25 -7.23 10.55
CA ALA A 98 -17.92 -7.21 11.14
C ALA A 98 -16.87 -6.89 10.06
N HIS A 99 -16.01 -5.91 10.33
CA HIS A 99 -14.84 -5.65 9.51
C HIS A 99 -13.64 -6.44 10.06
N VAL A 100 -12.96 -7.18 9.20
CA VAL A 100 -11.78 -7.98 9.53
C VAL A 100 -10.66 -7.62 8.59
N GLU A 101 -9.54 -7.19 9.15
CA GLU A 101 -8.32 -6.94 8.39
C GLU A 101 -7.41 -8.17 8.39
N TYR A 102 -6.92 -8.55 7.21
CA TYR A 102 -6.01 -9.66 7.01
C TYR A 102 -4.93 -9.29 5.99
N ASP A 103 -3.69 -9.23 6.45
CA ASP A 103 -2.52 -8.99 5.62
C ASP A 103 -1.71 -10.27 5.42
N THR A 104 -1.24 -10.49 4.21
CA THR A 104 -0.37 -11.64 3.88
C THR A 104 1.02 -11.53 4.49
N SER A 105 1.47 -10.30 4.77
CA SER A 105 2.73 -10.00 5.46
C SER A 105 2.42 -9.18 6.71
N SER A 106 2.74 -9.71 7.88
CA SER A 106 2.47 -9.04 9.16
C SER A 106 3.69 -8.26 9.65
N TYR A 107 3.45 -7.04 10.10
CA TYR A 107 4.43 -6.25 10.85
C TYR A 107 4.25 -6.33 12.37
N SER A 108 3.44 -7.28 12.87
CA SER A 108 3.14 -7.40 14.30
C SER A 108 4.40 -7.57 15.15
N GLY A 109 5.35 -8.40 14.72
CA GLY A 109 6.61 -8.58 15.45
C GLY A 109 7.40 -7.28 15.62
N MET A 110 7.42 -6.40 14.60
CA MET A 110 8.07 -5.09 14.71
C MET A 110 7.27 -4.13 15.61
N LEU A 111 5.95 -4.18 15.55
CA LEU A 111 5.06 -3.38 16.40
C LEU A 111 5.23 -3.78 17.86
N ASP A 112 5.24 -5.08 18.13
CA ASP A 112 5.37 -5.63 19.49
C ASP A 112 6.77 -5.35 20.08
N ALA A 113 7.84 -5.50 19.27
CA ALA A 113 9.20 -5.14 19.67
C ALA A 113 9.36 -3.65 19.99
N ASN A 114 8.69 -2.77 19.24
CA ASN A 114 8.70 -1.33 19.54
C ASN A 114 7.90 -1.00 20.80
N GLU A 115 6.81 -1.71 21.04
CA GLU A 115 6.03 -1.55 22.26
C GLU A 115 6.86 -1.99 23.48
N GLU A 116 7.54 -3.13 23.41
CA GLU A 116 8.42 -3.64 24.48
C GLU A 116 9.61 -2.71 24.74
N SER A 117 10.27 -2.22 23.68
CA SER A 117 11.50 -1.43 23.79
C SER A 117 11.26 0.04 24.08
N PHE A 118 10.19 0.61 23.58
CA PHE A 118 9.91 2.06 23.59
C PHE A 118 8.55 2.45 24.18
N GLY A 119 7.72 1.47 24.59
CA GLY A 119 6.38 1.72 25.11
C GLY A 119 5.38 2.22 24.05
N ILE A 120 5.69 2.09 22.76
CA ILE A 120 4.88 2.62 21.68
C ILE A 120 4.70 1.56 20.59
N ARG A 121 3.47 1.09 20.39
CA ARG A 121 3.12 0.11 19.35
C ARG A 121 2.92 0.81 18.00
N LYS A 122 4.04 1.21 17.36
CA LYS A 122 4.05 1.89 16.05
C LYS A 122 5.21 1.40 15.19
N LEU A 123 5.03 1.48 13.86
CA LEU A 123 6.13 1.25 12.92
C LEU A 123 7.13 2.39 12.98
N PRO A 124 8.45 2.11 13.00
CA PRO A 124 9.47 3.13 13.07
C PRO A 124 9.61 3.85 11.73
N TYR A 125 9.89 5.13 11.78
CA TYR A 125 10.29 5.90 10.60
C TYR A 125 11.80 6.06 10.60
N TYR A 126 12.45 5.52 9.58
CA TYR A 126 13.90 5.67 9.37
C TYR A 126 14.19 6.79 8.39
N ASP A 127 15.24 7.59 8.67
CA ASP A 127 15.76 8.59 7.75
C ASP A 127 17.17 8.21 7.30
N PHE A 128 17.25 7.42 6.23
CA PHE A 128 18.52 6.98 5.65
C PHE A 128 19.27 8.11 4.94
N SER A 129 18.65 9.27 4.69
CA SER A 129 19.31 10.39 4.05
C SER A 129 20.41 11.01 4.91
N LYS A 130 20.43 10.73 6.21
CA LYS A 130 21.42 11.24 7.18
C LYS A 130 22.49 10.22 7.54
N ALA A 131 22.32 8.96 7.11
CA ALA A 131 23.20 7.88 7.51
C ALA A 131 24.45 7.81 6.64
N LYS A 132 25.65 7.93 7.25
CA LYS A 132 26.93 7.69 6.57
C LYS A 132 27.25 6.21 6.47
N THR A 133 26.81 5.42 7.42
CA THR A 133 26.98 3.95 7.48
C THR A 133 25.66 3.33 7.89
N VAL A 134 25.24 2.32 7.17
CA VAL A 134 24.08 1.50 7.45
C VAL A 134 24.54 0.06 7.65
N VAL A 135 24.08 -0.56 8.72
CA VAL A 135 24.30 -1.98 8.99
C VAL A 135 22.94 -2.67 9.05
N SER A 136 22.74 -3.69 8.25
CA SER A 136 21.49 -4.44 8.18
C SER A 136 21.72 -5.90 8.56
N PHE A 137 20.89 -6.42 9.45
CA PHE A 137 20.90 -7.82 9.88
C PHE A 137 19.56 -8.45 9.48
N GLY A 138 19.58 -9.28 8.42
CA GLY A 138 18.40 -10.03 7.96
C GLY A 138 17.19 -9.17 7.60
N TYR A 139 17.39 -7.89 7.25
CA TYR A 139 16.32 -6.96 6.95
C TYR A 139 16.51 -6.26 5.60
N ASP A 140 15.66 -6.58 4.65
CA ASP A 140 15.64 -5.97 3.33
C ASP A 140 14.86 -4.63 3.34
N PHE A 141 15.50 -3.57 3.79
CA PHE A 141 14.91 -2.24 3.81
C PHE A 141 14.77 -1.59 2.41
N LEU A 142 15.45 -2.13 1.40
CA LEU A 142 15.43 -1.60 0.04
C LEU A 142 14.37 -2.28 -0.85
N GLY A 143 13.97 -3.54 -0.56
CA GLY A 143 13.06 -4.30 -1.41
C GLY A 143 11.71 -4.61 -0.77
N SER A 144 11.69 -5.15 0.44
CA SER A 144 10.49 -5.71 1.05
C SER A 144 9.92 -4.94 2.24
N SER A 145 10.59 -3.89 2.70
CA SER A 145 10.12 -3.07 3.81
C SER A 145 8.84 -2.29 3.47
N PHE A 146 8.04 -1.99 4.51
CA PHE A 146 6.78 -1.24 4.40
C PHE A 146 6.89 0.12 3.69
N ASN A 147 8.06 0.75 3.70
CA ASN A 147 8.30 2.05 3.05
C ASN A 147 9.54 2.03 2.14
N HIS A 148 9.83 0.87 1.54
CA HIS A 148 11.02 0.63 0.74
C HIS A 148 11.27 1.70 -0.33
N THR A 149 10.24 2.22 -0.98
CA THR A 149 10.40 3.25 -2.03
C THR A 149 11.01 4.54 -1.50
N LEU A 150 10.57 5.00 -0.32
CA LEU A 150 11.15 6.17 0.33
C LEU A 150 12.55 5.87 0.87
N PHE A 151 12.74 4.71 1.49
CA PHE A 151 14.05 4.29 2.01
C PHE A 151 15.09 4.18 0.90
N ASN A 152 14.70 3.64 -0.26
CA ASN A 152 15.54 3.63 -1.46
C ASN A 152 15.96 5.04 -1.88
N LYS A 153 15.02 5.97 -1.96
CA LYS A 153 15.32 7.36 -2.32
C LYS A 153 16.27 8.02 -1.33
N GLN A 154 16.01 7.84 -0.05
CA GLN A 154 16.86 8.40 1.01
C GLN A 154 18.26 7.79 0.98
N PHE A 155 18.38 6.48 0.87
CA PHE A 155 19.65 5.77 0.80
C PHE A 155 20.44 6.16 -0.45
N THR A 156 19.80 6.15 -1.62
CA THR A 156 20.45 6.50 -2.88
C THR A 156 20.88 7.97 -2.94
N SER A 157 20.18 8.89 -2.27
CA SER A 157 20.58 10.29 -2.19
C SER A 157 21.97 10.47 -1.54
N GLN A 158 22.37 9.56 -0.65
CA GLN A 158 23.70 9.55 -0.05
C GLN A 158 24.78 8.85 -0.88
N ARG A 159 24.38 8.25 -2.00
CA ARG A 159 25.26 7.53 -2.93
C ARG A 159 25.48 8.25 -4.26
N VAL A 160 24.86 9.42 -4.42
CA VAL A 160 25.12 10.29 -5.58
C VAL A 160 26.47 10.98 -5.36
N VAL A 161 27.40 10.73 -6.26
CA VAL A 161 28.73 11.32 -6.30
C VAL A 161 28.74 12.45 -7.32
N ASN A 162 29.26 13.60 -6.95
CA ASN A 162 29.46 14.73 -7.84
C ASN A 162 30.81 15.41 -7.51
N ARG A 163 31.12 16.54 -8.14
CA ARG A 163 32.39 17.25 -7.94
C ARG A 163 32.62 17.69 -6.50
N ASP A 164 31.53 18.02 -5.80
CA ASP A 164 31.59 18.56 -4.43
C ASP A 164 31.46 17.45 -3.37
N LYS A 165 30.83 16.32 -3.74
CA LYS A 165 30.62 15.18 -2.86
C LYS A 165 31.24 13.92 -3.46
N ARG A 166 32.38 13.52 -2.94
CA ARG A 166 33.15 12.34 -3.39
C ARG A 166 32.94 11.09 -2.54
N GLU A 167 32.27 11.24 -1.38
CA GLU A 167 32.00 10.13 -0.47
C GLU A 167 30.58 9.61 -0.63
N MET A 168 30.44 8.29 -0.58
CA MET A 168 29.16 7.59 -0.55
C MET A 168 28.91 6.98 0.81
N SER A 169 27.64 6.80 1.17
CA SER A 169 27.28 6.00 2.35
C SER A 169 27.73 4.54 2.17
N ARG A 170 28.08 3.91 3.26
CA ARG A 170 28.48 2.49 3.31
C ARG A 170 27.32 1.64 3.75
N LEU A 171 27.18 0.47 3.14
CA LEU A 171 26.19 -0.54 3.53
C LEU A 171 26.92 -1.84 3.85
N TYR A 172 26.63 -2.39 5.01
CA TYR A 172 27.04 -3.72 5.43
C TYR A 172 25.78 -4.54 5.67
N THR A 173 25.65 -5.66 4.98
CA THR A 173 24.50 -6.55 5.08
C THR A 173 24.94 -7.90 5.62
N PHE A 174 24.23 -8.40 6.62
CA PHE A 174 24.42 -9.72 7.20
C PHE A 174 23.13 -10.50 6.99
N GLU A 175 23.19 -11.53 6.19
CA GLU A 175 22.05 -12.35 5.81
C GLU A 175 22.36 -13.82 6.02
N SER A 176 21.35 -14.63 6.30
CA SER A 176 21.46 -16.09 6.27
C SER A 176 21.42 -16.54 4.80
N ASN A 177 22.32 -17.45 4.43
CA ASN A 177 22.31 -18.12 3.13
C ASN A 177 21.14 -19.09 3.02
#